data_d38535e6c733bba515dfd8e70a2deb27
#
_entry.id   d38535e6c733bba515dfd8e70a2deb27
#
_cell.length_a   1.000
_cell.length_b   1.000
_cell.length_c   1.000
_cell.angle_alpha   90.00
_cell.angle_beta   90.00
_cell.angle_gamma   90.00
#
_symmetry.space_group_name_H-M   'P 1'
#
loop_
_entity.id
_entity.type
_entity.pdbx_description
1 polymer ?
#
loop_
_entity_poly.entity_id
_entity_poly.type
_entity_poly.pdbx_seq_one_letter_code
_entity_poly.pdbx_strand_id
1 'polypeptide(L)'
;MTDRELMDKAREASGMAYVPYSQFPVGAAIECSDGTVFTGCNVENAALGSTICAERTAACKAVSEGHQDFVRIAIWGEGKDYCMPCGACRQFLAEFSQTMEVLCAKA
;
A
#
# COMPACT_ATOMS: atom_id res chain seq x y z
N MET A 1 15.82 4.14 -5.63
CA MET A 1 14.61 4.99 -5.67
C MET A 1 14.55 5.83 -4.42
N THR A 2 14.28 7.13 -4.55
CA THR A 2 14.14 8.02 -3.40
C THR A 2 12.77 7.82 -2.73
N ASP A 3 12.65 8.31 -1.49
CA ASP A 3 11.37 8.26 -0.78
C ASP A 3 10.28 8.98 -1.57
N ARG A 4 10.63 10.11 -2.18
CA ARG A 4 9.67 10.89 -2.98
C ARG A 4 9.20 10.13 -4.21
N GLU A 5 10.12 9.49 -4.90
CA GLU A 5 9.77 8.69 -6.09
C GLU A 5 8.85 7.53 -5.71
N LEU A 6 9.13 6.88 -4.59
CA LEU A 6 8.28 5.79 -4.11
C LEU A 6 6.89 6.32 -3.74
N MET A 7 6.83 7.47 -3.07
CA MET A 7 5.56 8.10 -2.70
C MET A 7 4.77 8.55 -3.94
N ASP A 8 5.45 9.03 -4.98
CA ASP A 8 4.79 9.40 -6.23
C ASP A 8 4.12 8.19 -6.88
N LYS A 9 4.76 7.03 -6.81
CA LYS A 9 4.17 5.79 -7.32
C LYS A 9 2.94 5.37 -6.51
N ALA A 10 2.98 5.55 -5.21
CA ALA A 10 1.82 5.29 -4.36
C ALA A 10 0.65 6.21 -4.73
N ARG A 11 0.94 7.49 -4.95
CA ARG A 11 -0.06 8.46 -5.35
C ARG A 11 -0.69 8.10 -6.70
N GLU A 12 0.12 7.72 -7.67
CA GLU A 12 -0.39 7.28 -8.97
C GLU A 12 -1.33 6.07 -8.82
N ALA A 13 -0.93 5.12 -7.98
CA ALA A 13 -1.74 3.92 -7.76
C ALA A 13 -3.11 4.24 -7.17
N SER A 14 -3.21 5.30 -6.34
CA SER A 14 -4.48 5.69 -5.73
C SER A 14 -5.54 6.07 -6.78
N GLY A 15 -5.10 6.49 -7.97
CA GLY A 15 -6.02 6.81 -9.06
C GLY A 15 -6.81 5.62 -9.59
N MET A 16 -6.39 4.40 -9.29
CA MET A 16 -7.06 3.18 -9.70
C MET A 16 -7.93 2.58 -8.60
N ALA A 17 -8.03 3.22 -7.44
CA ALA A 17 -8.77 2.70 -6.30
C ALA A 17 -10.26 2.52 -6.61
N TYR A 18 -10.82 1.42 -6.09
CA TYR A 18 -12.24 1.17 -6.18
C TYR A 18 -12.87 1.48 -4.81
N VAL A 19 -13.41 2.68 -4.68
CA VAL A 19 -13.87 3.20 -3.38
C VAL A 19 -15.28 3.80 -3.45
N PRO A 20 -16.29 3.01 -3.91
CA PRO A 20 -17.65 3.53 -4.07
C PRO A 20 -18.34 3.83 -2.74
N TYR A 21 -17.83 3.29 -1.63
CA TYR A 21 -18.45 3.46 -0.31
C TYR A 21 -17.82 4.61 0.46
N SER A 22 -16.50 4.58 0.65
CA SER A 22 -15.81 5.60 1.44
C SER A 22 -15.45 6.84 0.65
N GLN A 23 -15.27 6.70 -0.67
CA GLN A 23 -14.75 7.76 -1.52
C GLN A 23 -13.38 8.26 -1.06
N PHE A 24 -12.59 7.36 -0.45
CA PHE A 24 -11.27 7.68 0.11
C PHE A 24 -10.22 6.82 -0.59
N PRO A 25 -9.68 7.28 -1.75
CA PRO A 25 -8.69 6.49 -2.48
C PRO A 25 -7.34 6.48 -1.75
N VAL A 26 -6.75 5.30 -1.70
CA VAL A 26 -5.43 5.08 -1.10
C VAL A 26 -4.58 4.31 -2.10
N GLY A 27 -3.33 4.71 -2.21
CA GLY A 27 -2.35 3.99 -3.00
C GLY A 27 -1.18 3.57 -2.14
N ALA A 28 -0.53 2.48 -2.53
CA ALA A 28 0.67 2.00 -1.86
C ALA A 28 1.71 1.57 -2.89
N ALA A 29 2.98 1.71 -2.53
CA ALA A 29 4.08 1.24 -3.34
C ALA A 29 5.08 0.55 -2.43
N ILE A 30 5.40 -0.72 -2.73
CA ILE A 30 6.35 -1.52 -1.96
C ILE A 30 7.63 -1.65 -2.77
N GLU A 31 8.77 -1.36 -2.14
CA GLU A 31 10.08 -1.58 -2.72
C GLU A 31 10.69 -2.86 -2.13
N CYS A 32 11.15 -3.72 -3.01
CA CYS A 32 11.81 -4.96 -2.64
C CYS A 32 13.32 -4.77 -2.59
N SER A 33 14.02 -5.72 -1.96
CA SER A 33 15.47 -5.60 -1.77
C SER A 33 16.26 -5.54 -3.09
N ASP A 34 15.71 -6.07 -4.17
CA ASP A 34 16.35 -6.02 -5.49
C ASP A 34 16.01 -4.75 -6.28
N GLY A 35 15.30 -3.82 -5.67
CA GLY A 35 14.90 -2.56 -6.31
C GLY A 35 13.59 -2.60 -7.05
N THR A 36 12.96 -3.76 -7.18
CA THR A 36 11.65 -3.87 -7.84
C THR A 36 10.58 -3.20 -6.99
N VAL A 37 9.64 -2.50 -7.65
CA VAL A 37 8.55 -1.81 -6.97
C VAL A 37 7.21 -2.35 -7.45
N PHE A 38 6.34 -2.66 -6.50
CA PHE A 38 4.96 -3.09 -6.78
C PHE A 38 4.00 -2.10 -6.17
N THR A 39 2.95 -1.75 -6.91
CA THR A 39 1.96 -0.77 -6.45
C THR A 39 0.62 -1.44 -6.23
N GLY A 40 -0.21 -0.81 -5.42
CA GLY A 40 -1.56 -1.28 -5.16
C GLY A 40 -2.46 -0.12 -4.75
N CYS A 41 -3.76 -0.39 -4.79
CA CYS A 41 -4.78 0.57 -4.35
C CYS A 41 -5.80 -0.16 -3.50
N ASN A 42 -6.61 0.59 -2.75
CA ASN A 42 -7.66 -0.05 -1.97
C ASN A 42 -8.83 -0.43 -2.88
N VAL A 43 -9.40 -1.59 -2.58
CA VAL A 43 -10.53 -2.16 -3.32
C VAL A 43 -11.61 -2.50 -2.29
N GLU A 44 -12.68 -1.73 -2.31
CA GLU A 44 -13.77 -1.89 -1.35
C GLU A 44 -14.78 -2.92 -1.81
N ASN A 45 -15.52 -3.45 -0.85
CA ASN A 45 -16.56 -4.43 -1.09
C ASN A 45 -17.74 -4.13 -0.18
N ALA A 46 -18.95 -4.43 -0.65
CA ALA A 46 -20.16 -4.26 0.17
C ALA A 46 -20.06 -5.08 1.46
N ALA A 47 -19.40 -6.22 1.42
CA ALA A 47 -19.04 -6.98 2.62
C ALA A 47 -17.75 -6.37 3.16
N LEU A 48 -17.84 -5.59 4.24
CA LEU A 48 -16.70 -4.84 4.77
C LEU A 48 -15.48 -5.71 5.05
N GLY A 49 -15.68 -6.93 5.52
CA GLY A 49 -14.57 -7.85 5.78
C GLY A 49 -13.81 -8.29 4.54
N SER A 50 -14.37 -8.06 3.35
CA SER A 50 -13.73 -8.42 2.08
C SER A 50 -13.00 -7.24 1.44
N THR A 51 -13.06 -6.06 2.04
CA THR A 51 -12.33 -4.89 1.55
C THR A 51 -10.83 -5.14 1.65
N ILE A 52 -10.10 -4.84 0.57
CA ILE A 52 -8.64 -5.03 0.53
C ILE A 52 -7.98 -3.65 0.59
N CYS A 53 -7.09 -3.47 1.57
CA CYS A 53 -6.33 -2.23 1.70
C CYS A 53 -5.25 -2.15 0.62
N ALA A 54 -4.82 -0.92 0.30
CA ALA A 54 -3.81 -0.69 -0.73
C ALA A 54 -2.51 -1.44 -0.43
N GLU A 55 -2.09 -1.46 0.82
CA GLU A 55 -0.87 -2.14 1.26
C GLU A 55 -0.93 -3.63 0.97
N ARG A 56 -2.07 -4.27 1.26
CA ARG A 56 -2.23 -5.70 0.99
C ARG A 56 -2.30 -5.99 -0.50
N THR A 57 -2.93 -5.10 -1.27
CA THR A 57 -2.96 -5.25 -2.73
C THR A 57 -1.54 -5.25 -3.30
N ALA A 58 -0.72 -4.29 -2.89
CA ALA A 58 0.67 -4.19 -3.34
C ALA A 58 1.49 -5.40 -2.90
N ALA A 59 1.34 -5.81 -1.64
CA ALA A 59 2.08 -6.94 -1.09
C ALA A 59 1.70 -8.26 -1.77
N CYS A 60 0.40 -8.48 -1.99
CA CYS A 60 -0.06 -9.69 -2.67
C CYS A 60 0.44 -9.75 -4.11
N LYS A 61 0.46 -8.62 -4.79
CA LYS A 61 1.00 -8.54 -6.14
C LYS A 61 2.48 -8.92 -6.15
N ALA A 62 3.26 -8.38 -5.20
CA ALA A 62 4.68 -8.67 -5.09
C ALA A 62 4.93 -10.16 -4.83
N VAL A 63 4.19 -10.74 -3.89
CA VAL A 63 4.32 -12.16 -3.57
C VAL A 63 3.97 -13.02 -4.77
N SER A 64 2.91 -12.67 -5.49
CA SER A 64 2.49 -13.44 -6.67
C SER A 64 3.51 -13.35 -7.81
N GLU A 65 4.36 -12.33 -7.80
CA GLU A 65 5.45 -12.16 -8.76
C GLU A 65 6.77 -12.71 -8.24
N GLY A 66 6.77 -13.40 -7.11
CA GLY A 66 7.95 -14.07 -6.57
C GLY A 66 8.81 -13.22 -5.65
N HIS A 67 8.30 -12.08 -5.16
CA HIS A 67 9.05 -11.17 -4.29
C HIS A 67 8.47 -11.18 -2.88
N GLN A 68 9.32 -11.42 -1.89
CA GLN A 68 8.93 -11.43 -0.47
C GLN A 68 9.84 -10.55 0.39
N ASP A 69 10.92 -10.02 -0.17
CA ASP A 69 11.91 -9.24 0.58
C ASP A 69 11.59 -7.75 0.51
N PHE A 70 10.60 -7.32 1.29
CA PHE A 70 10.14 -5.94 1.32
C PHE A 70 11.05 -5.10 2.20
N VAL A 71 11.53 -3.95 1.69
CA VAL A 71 12.39 -3.05 2.45
C VAL A 71 11.73 -1.72 2.80
N ARG A 72 10.81 -1.24 1.96
CA ARG A 72 10.06 0.00 2.21
C ARG A 72 8.67 -0.09 1.63
N ILE A 73 7.74 0.63 2.25
CA ILE A 73 6.41 0.83 1.69
C ILE A 73 6.03 2.30 1.83
N ALA A 74 5.50 2.87 0.76
CA ALA A 74 4.93 4.21 0.77
C ALA A 74 3.41 4.11 0.66
N ILE A 75 2.69 4.89 1.46
CA ILE A 75 1.23 4.89 1.49
C ILE A 75 0.76 6.33 1.31
N TRP A 76 -0.10 6.55 0.33
CA TRP A 76 -0.65 7.87 0.03
C TRP A 76 -2.17 7.82 0.06
N GLY A 77 -2.80 8.76 0.77
CA GLY A 77 -4.25 8.85 0.85
C GLY A 77 -4.74 10.28 0.69
N GLU A 78 -5.94 10.44 0.14
CA GLU A 78 -6.56 11.75 -0.07
C GLU A 78 -7.37 12.25 1.13
N GLY A 79 -7.11 11.71 2.31
CA GLY A 79 -7.83 12.11 3.52
C GLY A 79 -7.23 13.32 4.20
N LYS A 80 -7.90 13.77 5.27
CA LYS A 80 -7.44 14.88 6.10
C LYS A 80 -6.35 14.46 7.07
N ASP A 81 -6.31 13.17 7.43
CA ASP A 81 -5.34 12.61 8.35
C ASP A 81 -4.33 11.75 7.61
N TYR A 82 -3.21 11.46 8.26
CA TYR A 82 -2.22 10.57 7.69
C TYR A 82 -2.80 9.19 7.46
N CYS A 83 -2.42 8.60 6.33
CA CYS A 83 -2.88 7.27 5.94
C CYS A 83 -1.96 6.22 6.55
N MET A 84 -2.22 5.86 7.79
CA MET A 84 -1.44 4.83 8.50
C MET A 84 -1.95 3.43 8.14
N PRO A 85 -1.08 2.43 8.10
CA PRO A 85 -1.53 1.06 7.89
C PRO A 85 -2.51 0.64 8.98
N CYS A 86 -3.60 -0.03 8.62
CA CYS A 86 -4.53 -0.58 9.61
C CYS A 86 -3.87 -1.76 10.33
N GLY A 87 -4.48 -2.18 11.45
CA GLY A 87 -3.93 -3.29 12.23
C GLY A 87 -3.76 -4.57 11.44
N ALA A 88 -4.73 -4.92 10.58
CA ALA A 88 -4.65 -6.10 9.74
C ALA A 88 -3.51 -5.99 8.73
N CYS A 89 -3.30 -4.80 8.15
CA CYS A 89 -2.22 -4.58 7.20
C CYS A 89 -0.86 -4.65 7.88
N ARG A 90 -0.75 -4.12 9.10
CA ARG A 90 0.49 -4.21 9.87
C ARG A 90 0.86 -5.67 10.15
N GLN A 91 -0.12 -6.46 10.55
CA GLN A 91 0.11 -7.88 10.81
C GLN A 91 0.49 -8.62 9.55
N PHE A 92 -0.18 -8.32 8.45
CA PHE A 92 0.12 -8.93 7.16
C PHE A 92 1.55 -8.63 6.72
N LEU A 93 1.94 -7.35 6.80
CA LEU A 93 3.28 -6.92 6.39
C LEU A 93 4.37 -7.46 7.33
N ALA A 94 4.09 -7.59 8.63
CA ALA A 94 5.04 -8.10 9.61
C ALA A 94 5.46 -9.54 9.33
N GLU A 95 4.61 -10.31 8.63
CA GLU A 95 4.96 -11.67 8.22
C GLU A 95 6.20 -11.67 7.31
N PHE A 96 6.36 -10.63 6.48
CA PHE A 96 7.44 -10.55 5.51
C PHE A 96 8.62 -9.73 5.98
N SER A 97 8.39 -8.69 6.80
CA SER A 97 9.45 -7.84 7.31
C SER A 97 9.00 -7.11 8.56
N GLN A 98 9.75 -7.25 9.66
CA GLN A 98 9.47 -6.51 10.89
C GLN A 98 10.24 -5.19 10.95
N THR A 99 11.16 -4.96 10.02
CA THR A 99 12.03 -3.78 10.00
C THR A 99 11.76 -2.89 8.78
N MET A 100 10.69 -3.17 8.06
CA MET A 100 10.32 -2.39 6.87
C MET A 100 10.06 -0.94 7.23
N GLU A 101 10.66 -0.02 6.46
CA GLU A 101 10.39 1.40 6.60
C GLU A 101 9.03 1.74 6.02
N VAL A 102 8.22 2.48 6.76
CA VAL A 102 6.87 2.88 6.33
C VAL A 102 6.84 4.39 6.15
N LEU A 103 6.51 4.81 4.94
CA LEU A 103 6.37 6.22 4.58
C LEU A 103 4.89 6.52 4.37
N CYS A 104 4.37 7.52 5.05
CA CYS A 104 2.96 7.90 4.93
C CYS A 104 2.84 9.35 4.51
N ALA A 105 1.91 9.63 3.59
CA ALA A 105 1.61 10.99 3.18
C ALA A 105 0.12 11.13 2.90
N LYS A 106 -0.36 12.36 3.03
CA LYS A 106 -1.74 12.73 2.70
C LYS A 106 -1.76 13.82 1.65
N ALA A 107 -2.88 13.94 0.97
CA ALA A 107 -3.07 15.00 0.00
C ALA A 107 -3.06 16.38 0.67
#